data_f217c849767924765c90e1b99301353f
#
_entry.id   f217c849767924765c90e1b99301353f
#
_cell.length_a   1.000
_cell.length_b   1.000
_cell.length_c   1.000
_cell.angle_alpha   90.00
_cell.angle_beta   90.00
_cell.angle_gamma   90.00
#
_symmetry.space_group_name_H-M   'P 1'
#
loop_
_entity.id
_entity.type
_entity.pdbx_description
1 polymer ?
#
loop_
_entity_poly.entity_id
_entity_poly.type
_entity_poly.pdbx_seq_one_letter_code
_entity_poly.pdbx_strand_id
1 'polypeptide(L)'
;EKGFIDSEWAGYNEAMVLLVMAMGSPTHPIPPDSWSKWCKTYPLDTFYGYKNVQFDPLFGHQYSHIWIDFRGIRDSFMRANIDDYFENSRKATLSNRAYCIANPMKWKGYHHNQWGLTACDGPAHTKITIDGLERQFYDYRARGAASIQIVDDDTIAPTAAGGSFQFTPQESEACLKYMWETHFDRLVGEYGFKDAFNLTFRDKTNPDGWF
;
A
#
# COMPACT_ATOMS: atom_id res chain seq x y z
N GLU A 1 -33.51 -12.41 -12.89
CA GLU A 1 -32.35 -11.54 -13.26
C GLU A 1 -31.55 -11.27 -12.00
N LYS A 2 -30.24 -11.55 -12.04
CA LYS A 2 -29.35 -11.14 -10.96
C LYS A 2 -29.09 -9.65 -11.16
N GLY A 3 -29.60 -8.80 -10.28
CA GLY A 3 -29.29 -7.37 -10.23
C GLY A 3 -27.84 -7.11 -9.81
N PHE A 4 -27.52 -5.87 -9.51
CA PHE A 4 -26.24 -5.51 -8.89
C PHE A 4 -26.09 -6.18 -7.53
N ILE A 5 -24.87 -6.44 -7.13
CA ILE A 5 -24.57 -6.88 -5.75
C ILE A 5 -24.95 -5.74 -4.78
N ASP A 6 -25.49 -6.11 -3.63
CA ASP A 6 -25.84 -5.18 -2.57
C ASP A 6 -24.57 -4.77 -1.78
N SER A 7 -23.70 -4.05 -2.46
CA SER A 7 -22.43 -3.56 -1.89
C SER A 7 -22.02 -2.28 -2.61
N GLU A 8 -21.69 -1.26 -1.85
CA GLU A 8 -21.16 0.00 -2.37
C GLU A 8 -19.63 -0.02 -2.34
N TRP A 9 -19.02 0.49 -3.39
CA TRP A 9 -17.58 0.74 -3.42
C TRP A 9 -17.32 2.20 -3.04
N ALA A 10 -16.87 2.42 -1.83
CA ALA A 10 -16.66 3.73 -1.24
C ALA A 10 -15.21 3.88 -0.75
N GLY A 11 -14.83 5.09 -0.38
CA GLY A 11 -13.49 5.41 0.09
C GLY A 11 -12.49 5.66 -1.04
N TYR A 12 -11.29 6.03 -0.66
CA TYR A 12 -10.16 6.19 -1.58
C TYR A 12 -9.59 4.80 -1.91
N ASN A 13 -9.36 4.54 -3.20
CA ASN A 13 -8.77 3.29 -3.69
C ASN A 13 -8.39 3.42 -5.18
N GLU A 14 -8.05 2.32 -5.82
CA GLU A 14 -7.68 2.23 -7.24
C GLU A 14 -8.79 2.58 -8.22
N ALA A 15 -10.06 2.69 -7.79
CA ALA A 15 -11.18 3.02 -8.66
C ALA A 15 -11.17 4.47 -9.21
N MET A 16 -10.24 5.32 -8.79
CA MET A 16 -10.09 6.67 -9.35
C MET A 16 -10.00 6.66 -10.87
N VAL A 17 -9.22 5.75 -11.46
CA VAL A 17 -9.09 5.64 -12.92
C VAL A 17 -10.42 5.27 -13.58
N LEU A 18 -11.21 4.40 -12.95
CA LEU A 18 -12.54 4.03 -13.43
C LEU A 18 -13.48 5.24 -13.50
N LEU A 19 -13.49 6.07 -12.46
CA LEU A 19 -14.32 7.29 -12.42
C LEU A 19 -13.91 8.29 -13.49
N VAL A 20 -12.60 8.49 -13.70
CA VAL A 20 -12.10 9.37 -14.77
C VAL A 20 -12.53 8.88 -16.12
N MET A 21 -12.39 7.58 -16.41
CA MET A 21 -12.81 6.97 -17.67
C MET A 21 -14.32 7.06 -17.85
N ALA A 22 -15.10 6.81 -16.81
CA ALA A 22 -16.56 6.86 -16.89
C ALA A 22 -17.10 8.28 -17.12
N MET A 23 -16.51 9.30 -16.48
CA MET A 23 -16.84 10.71 -16.75
C MET A 23 -16.38 11.17 -18.13
N GLY A 24 -15.24 10.65 -18.62
CA GLY A 24 -14.69 10.97 -19.94
C GLY A 24 -15.30 10.16 -21.09
N SER A 25 -16.27 9.30 -20.84
CA SER A 25 -16.90 8.49 -21.89
C SER A 25 -17.53 9.37 -22.99
N PRO A 26 -17.19 9.15 -24.28
CA PRO A 26 -17.72 9.99 -25.36
C PRO A 26 -19.21 9.72 -25.67
N THR A 27 -19.75 8.59 -25.23
CA THR A 27 -21.11 8.15 -25.58
C THR A 27 -22.05 8.10 -24.37
N HIS A 28 -21.57 7.66 -23.22
CA HIS A 28 -22.38 7.45 -22.01
C HIS A 28 -21.63 7.93 -20.75
N PRO A 29 -21.31 9.23 -20.66
CA PRO A 29 -20.60 9.74 -19.49
C PRO A 29 -21.50 9.68 -18.24
N ILE A 30 -20.91 9.35 -17.10
CA ILE A 30 -21.59 9.51 -15.81
C ILE A 30 -21.66 11.01 -15.45
N PRO A 31 -22.62 11.42 -14.56
CA PRO A 31 -22.74 12.80 -14.15
C PRO A 31 -21.45 13.37 -13.56
N PRO A 32 -21.07 14.64 -13.88
CA PRO A 32 -19.83 15.25 -13.37
C PRO A 32 -19.75 15.34 -11.84
N ASP A 33 -20.88 15.37 -11.13
CA ASP A 33 -20.94 15.38 -9.67
C ASP A 33 -20.63 14.04 -9.02
N SER A 34 -20.48 12.96 -9.83
CA SER A 34 -20.06 11.63 -9.35
C SER A 34 -18.70 11.69 -8.65
N TRP A 35 -17.76 12.49 -9.17
CA TRP A 35 -16.47 12.70 -8.53
C TRP A 35 -16.60 13.31 -7.12
N SER A 36 -17.38 14.37 -6.98
CA SER A 36 -17.56 15.02 -5.68
C SER A 36 -18.33 14.15 -4.68
N LYS A 37 -19.25 13.30 -5.17
CA LYS A 37 -19.94 12.30 -4.36
C LYS A 37 -18.96 11.24 -3.84
N TRP A 38 -18.08 10.76 -4.71
CA TRP A 38 -17.00 9.84 -4.35
C TRP A 38 -16.08 10.43 -3.28
N CYS A 39 -15.61 11.68 -3.46
CA CYS A 39 -14.73 12.35 -2.50
C CYS A 39 -15.34 12.48 -1.10
N LYS A 40 -16.67 12.54 -0.97
CA LYS A 40 -17.35 12.58 0.34
C LYS A 40 -17.17 11.28 1.15
N THR A 41 -16.79 10.21 0.50
CA THR A 41 -16.55 8.91 1.16
C THR A 41 -15.10 8.73 1.63
N TYR A 42 -14.22 9.69 1.34
CA TYR A 42 -12.81 9.59 1.69
C TYR A 42 -12.57 9.67 3.20
N PRO A 43 -11.98 8.66 3.82
CA PRO A 43 -11.54 8.76 5.21
C PRO A 43 -10.26 9.60 5.27
N LEU A 44 -10.34 10.79 5.85
CA LEU A 44 -9.21 11.71 6.01
C LEU A 44 -8.74 11.72 7.45
N ASP A 45 -7.45 11.42 7.67
CA ASP A 45 -6.88 11.40 9.02
C ASP A 45 -5.37 11.64 8.99
N THR A 46 -4.75 11.73 10.17
CA THR A 46 -3.31 11.81 10.36
C THR A 46 -2.78 10.50 10.93
N PHE A 47 -1.88 9.85 10.18
CA PHE A 47 -1.24 8.62 10.60
C PHE A 47 0.27 8.77 10.58
N TYR A 48 0.94 8.47 11.68
CA TYR A 48 2.39 8.66 11.87
C TYR A 48 2.90 10.04 11.41
N GLY A 49 2.14 11.10 11.71
CA GLY A 49 2.54 12.48 11.43
C GLY A 49 2.17 12.99 10.03
N TYR A 50 1.59 12.17 9.17
CA TYR A 50 1.19 12.55 7.81
C TYR A 50 -0.33 12.57 7.67
N LYS A 51 -0.88 13.75 7.38
CA LYS A 51 -2.30 13.91 7.06
C LYS A 51 -2.53 13.52 5.60
N ASN A 52 -3.29 12.47 5.37
CA ASN A 52 -3.63 11.97 4.04
C ASN A 52 -5.02 11.33 4.03
N VAL A 53 -5.56 11.09 2.84
CA VAL A 53 -6.73 10.22 2.67
C VAL A 53 -6.27 8.79 2.94
N GLN A 54 -6.99 8.12 3.85
CA GLN A 54 -6.57 6.81 4.35
C GLN A 54 -7.01 5.69 3.41
N PHE A 55 -6.09 4.84 3.10
CA PHE A 55 -6.25 3.51 2.49
C PHE A 55 -5.02 2.70 2.88
N ASP A 56 -5.21 1.54 3.47
CA ASP A 56 -4.11 0.84 4.14
C ASP A 56 -3.04 0.26 3.19
N PRO A 57 -3.36 -0.48 2.08
CA PRO A 57 -2.34 -0.96 1.16
C PRO A 57 -1.81 0.15 0.25
N LEU A 58 -0.50 0.23 0.05
CA LEU A 58 0.08 1.26 -0.80
C LEU A 58 -0.36 1.21 -2.27
N PHE A 59 -0.73 0.03 -2.80
CA PHE A 59 -1.13 -0.07 -4.20
C PHE A 59 -2.32 0.86 -4.56
N GLY A 60 -3.26 1.07 -3.66
CA GLY A 60 -4.39 1.97 -3.90
C GLY A 60 -3.99 3.44 -4.05
N HIS A 61 -2.84 3.83 -3.49
CA HIS A 61 -2.24 5.14 -3.68
C HIS A 61 -1.36 5.24 -4.93
N GLN A 62 -1.02 4.11 -5.55
CA GLN A 62 -0.08 4.01 -6.68
C GLN A 62 -0.79 3.78 -8.00
N TYR A 63 -1.80 2.90 -8.01
CA TYR A 63 -2.38 2.32 -9.22
C TYR A 63 -2.88 3.35 -10.23
N SER A 64 -3.69 4.31 -9.80
CA SER A 64 -4.24 5.32 -10.70
C SER A 64 -3.17 6.24 -11.29
N HIS A 65 -2.06 6.45 -10.59
CA HIS A 65 -0.93 7.27 -11.06
C HIS A 65 -0.10 6.62 -12.18
N ILE A 66 -0.29 5.30 -12.44
CA ILE A 66 0.32 4.63 -13.60
C ILE A 66 -0.27 5.17 -14.91
N TRP A 67 -1.54 5.56 -14.88
CA TRP A 67 -2.32 5.97 -16.04
C TRP A 67 -2.51 7.48 -16.16
N ILE A 68 -2.51 8.18 -15.03
CA ILE A 68 -2.84 9.60 -14.95
C ILE A 68 -1.79 10.32 -14.11
N ASP A 69 -1.20 11.36 -14.67
CA ASP A 69 -0.35 12.26 -13.90
C ASP A 69 -1.20 13.21 -13.05
N PHE A 70 -1.31 12.89 -11.77
CA PHE A 70 -2.12 13.65 -10.83
C PHE A 70 -1.38 14.85 -10.20
N ARG A 71 -0.16 15.17 -10.63
CA ARG A 71 0.56 16.35 -10.14
C ARG A 71 -0.19 17.61 -10.50
N GLY A 72 -0.51 18.42 -9.50
CA GLY A 72 -1.28 19.66 -9.66
C GLY A 72 -2.77 19.47 -9.92
N ILE A 73 -3.28 18.22 -9.98
CA ILE A 73 -4.72 17.97 -10.09
C ILE A 73 -5.36 18.17 -8.72
N ARG A 74 -6.17 19.20 -8.63
CA ARG A 74 -6.79 19.68 -7.39
C ARG A 74 -8.28 19.85 -7.59
N ASP A 75 -9.07 18.97 -7.06
CA ASP A 75 -10.49 19.21 -6.84
C ASP A 75 -10.73 20.04 -5.57
N SER A 76 -12.01 20.30 -5.26
CA SER A 76 -12.36 21.08 -4.06
C SER A 76 -11.96 20.37 -2.75
N PHE A 77 -12.01 19.04 -2.72
CA PHE A 77 -11.61 18.26 -1.55
C PHE A 77 -10.10 18.36 -1.32
N MET A 78 -9.28 18.16 -2.35
CA MET A 78 -7.82 18.21 -2.24
C MET A 78 -7.32 19.61 -1.88
N ARG A 79 -7.87 20.65 -2.52
CA ARG A 79 -7.55 22.06 -2.18
C ARG A 79 -7.81 22.39 -0.71
N ALA A 80 -8.89 21.85 -0.14
CA ALA A 80 -9.27 22.14 1.23
C ALA A 80 -8.47 21.33 2.28
N ASN A 81 -7.89 20.18 1.90
CA ASN A 81 -7.42 19.21 2.89
C ASN A 81 -5.94 18.82 2.77
N ILE A 82 -5.42 18.64 1.56
CA ILE A 82 -4.10 18.06 1.31
C ILE A 82 -3.20 18.97 0.47
N ASP A 83 -3.55 19.19 -0.76
CA ASP A 83 -3.02 19.97 -1.86
C ASP A 83 -3.45 19.35 -3.19
N ASP A 84 -2.86 18.21 -3.60
CA ASP A 84 -3.23 17.43 -4.76
C ASP A 84 -3.13 15.91 -4.48
N TYR A 85 -3.53 15.09 -5.45
CA TYR A 85 -3.52 13.63 -5.30
C TYR A 85 -2.11 13.04 -5.29
N PHE A 86 -1.13 13.69 -5.91
CA PHE A 86 0.26 13.26 -5.87
C PHE A 86 0.84 13.44 -4.46
N GLU A 87 0.61 14.60 -3.85
CA GLU A 87 1.03 14.86 -2.48
C GLU A 87 0.32 13.93 -1.48
N ASN A 88 -0.94 13.57 -1.73
CA ASN A 88 -1.65 12.56 -0.94
C ASN A 88 -0.90 11.22 -0.96
N SER A 89 -0.54 10.73 -2.14
CA SER A 89 0.17 9.45 -2.30
C SER A 89 1.58 9.50 -1.71
N ARG A 90 2.26 10.65 -1.83
CA ARG A 90 3.54 10.88 -1.16
C ARG A 90 3.42 10.76 0.36
N LYS A 91 2.43 11.41 0.96
CA LYS A 91 2.18 11.35 2.41
C LYS A 91 1.78 9.94 2.85
N ALA A 92 0.96 9.23 2.09
CA ALA A 92 0.59 7.84 2.37
C ALA A 92 1.82 6.91 2.35
N THR A 93 2.73 7.07 1.39
CA THR A 93 4.00 6.33 1.35
C THR A 93 4.86 6.61 2.57
N LEU A 94 5.02 7.89 2.94
CA LEU A 94 5.82 8.26 4.10
C LEU A 94 5.20 7.79 5.41
N SER A 95 3.87 7.76 5.54
CA SER A 95 3.20 7.22 6.74
C SER A 95 3.37 5.71 6.86
N ASN A 96 3.27 4.96 5.76
CA ASN A 96 3.53 3.51 5.72
C ASN A 96 4.98 3.21 6.14
N ARG A 97 5.95 3.95 5.59
CA ARG A 97 7.35 3.85 5.98
C ARG A 97 7.56 4.19 7.46
N ALA A 98 6.95 5.26 7.96
CA ALA A 98 7.07 5.68 9.35
C ALA A 98 6.48 4.64 10.32
N TYR A 99 5.37 3.99 9.96
CA TYR A 99 4.82 2.85 10.70
C TYR A 99 5.83 1.69 10.77
N CYS A 100 6.42 1.30 9.65
CA CYS A 100 7.43 0.24 9.63
C CYS A 100 8.66 0.59 10.50
N ILE A 101 9.13 1.84 10.44
CA ILE A 101 10.25 2.31 11.29
C ILE A 101 9.88 2.27 12.77
N ALA A 102 8.69 2.72 13.13
CA ALA A 102 8.20 2.68 14.53
C ALA A 102 8.03 1.25 15.04
N ASN A 103 7.71 0.33 14.14
CA ASN A 103 7.65 -1.11 14.38
C ASN A 103 6.92 -1.49 15.69
N PRO A 104 5.65 -1.11 15.87
CA PRO A 104 4.96 -1.31 17.14
C PRO A 104 4.79 -2.79 17.51
N MET A 105 4.78 -3.67 16.51
CA MET A 105 4.67 -5.11 16.68
C MET A 105 6.01 -5.82 16.87
N LYS A 106 7.14 -5.10 16.79
CA LYS A 106 8.51 -5.63 16.92
C LYS A 106 8.81 -6.75 15.90
N TRP A 107 8.43 -6.53 14.66
CA TRP A 107 8.75 -7.43 13.57
C TRP A 107 10.25 -7.39 13.22
N LYS A 108 10.79 -8.52 12.76
CA LYS A 108 12.22 -8.63 12.41
C LYS A 108 12.56 -8.01 11.06
N GLY A 109 11.57 -7.92 10.17
CA GLY A 109 11.75 -7.41 8.81
C GLY A 109 11.89 -5.90 8.74
N TYR A 110 11.39 -5.14 9.70
CA TYR A 110 11.31 -3.70 9.57
C TYR A 110 12.59 -2.97 9.93
N HIS A 111 12.99 -2.09 9.00
CA HIS A 111 14.17 -1.24 9.15
C HIS A 111 13.91 0.09 8.40
N HIS A 112 14.66 1.15 8.68
CA HIS A 112 14.45 2.46 8.03
C HIS A 112 14.60 2.42 6.49
N ASN A 113 15.33 1.43 5.96
CA ASN A 113 15.46 1.13 4.53
C ASN A 113 14.86 -0.24 4.17
N GLN A 114 13.98 -0.81 4.98
CA GLN A 114 13.26 -2.04 4.69
C GLN A 114 11.82 -1.92 5.17
N TRP A 115 10.96 -1.55 4.24
CA TRP A 115 9.57 -1.22 4.48
C TRP A 115 8.73 -1.48 3.21
N GLY A 116 7.42 -1.49 3.35
CA GLY A 116 6.50 -1.54 2.22
C GLY A 116 5.40 -2.55 2.42
N LEU A 117 4.23 -2.05 2.89
CA LEU A 117 3.02 -2.84 3.07
C LEU A 117 2.06 -2.57 1.91
N THR A 118 1.78 -3.62 1.16
CA THR A 118 0.80 -3.63 0.08
C THR A 118 0.22 -5.02 -0.10
N ALA A 119 -0.73 -5.19 -1.01
CA ALA A 119 -1.23 -6.51 -1.37
C ALA A 119 -0.09 -7.35 -1.97
N CYS A 120 0.13 -8.52 -1.43
CA CYS A 120 1.17 -9.45 -1.86
C CYS A 120 0.91 -10.86 -1.32
N ASP A 121 1.63 -11.83 -1.88
CA ASP A 121 1.71 -13.18 -1.33
C ASP A 121 2.41 -13.17 0.03
N GLY A 122 2.27 -14.25 0.77
CA GLY A 122 2.90 -14.42 2.07
C GLY A 122 3.13 -15.88 2.42
N PRO A 123 3.71 -16.16 3.58
CA PRO A 123 4.25 -17.49 3.88
C PRO A 123 3.18 -18.58 4.05
N ALA A 124 2.09 -18.28 4.73
CA ALA A 124 1.00 -19.22 4.99
C ALA A 124 -0.13 -18.58 5.78
N HIS A 125 -1.35 -19.05 5.63
CA HIS A 125 -2.46 -18.66 6.52
C HIS A 125 -2.42 -19.48 7.80
N THR A 126 -1.69 -19.01 8.83
CA THR A 126 -1.44 -19.77 10.05
C THR A 126 -1.12 -18.86 11.23
N LYS A 127 -1.22 -19.43 12.44
CA LYS A 127 -0.72 -18.82 13.67
C LYS A 127 0.47 -19.58 14.19
N ILE A 128 1.51 -18.87 14.57
CA ILE A 128 2.74 -19.43 15.15
C ILE A 128 3.11 -18.65 16.40
N THR A 129 3.52 -19.36 17.44
CA THR A 129 4.10 -18.72 18.64
C THR A 129 5.57 -18.42 18.39
N ILE A 130 5.93 -17.14 18.39
CA ILE A 130 7.30 -16.65 18.20
C ILE A 130 7.63 -15.73 19.37
N ASP A 131 8.74 -16.01 20.06
CA ASP A 131 9.19 -15.26 21.24
C ASP A 131 8.09 -15.12 22.32
N GLY A 132 7.27 -16.18 22.51
CA GLY A 132 6.19 -16.24 23.48
C GLY A 132 4.89 -15.50 23.06
N LEU A 133 4.83 -14.94 21.86
CA LEU A 133 3.66 -14.24 21.34
C LEU A 133 3.02 -15.03 20.19
N GLU A 134 1.69 -15.22 20.24
CA GLU A 134 0.96 -15.76 19.09
C GLU A 134 0.95 -14.70 17.98
N ARG A 135 1.45 -15.09 16.80
CA ARG A 135 1.54 -14.27 15.61
C ARG A 135 0.67 -14.87 14.51
N GLN A 136 -0.22 -14.06 13.91
CA GLN A 136 -0.98 -14.43 12.72
C GLN A 136 -0.17 -14.10 11.49
N PHE A 137 -0.06 -15.06 10.57
CA PHE A 137 0.48 -14.89 9.22
C PHE A 137 -0.60 -15.18 8.19
N TYR A 138 -0.43 -14.64 7.01
CA TYR A 138 -1.35 -14.82 5.89
C TYR A 138 -0.59 -15.33 4.67
N ASP A 139 -1.28 -16.11 3.83
CA ASP A 139 -0.86 -16.43 2.47
C ASP A 139 -0.93 -15.17 1.60
N TYR A 140 -1.94 -15.00 0.74
CA TYR A 140 -2.20 -13.72 0.10
C TYR A 140 -3.00 -12.80 1.02
N ARG A 141 -2.58 -11.53 1.13
CA ARG A 141 -3.35 -10.52 1.88
C ARG A 141 -3.09 -9.11 1.36
N ALA A 142 -4.13 -8.26 1.37
CA ALA A 142 -3.97 -6.82 1.24
C ALA A 142 -3.39 -6.26 2.55
N ARG A 143 -2.06 -6.28 2.67
CA ARG A 143 -1.33 -5.74 3.82
C ARG A 143 -1.23 -4.24 3.69
N GLY A 144 -1.30 -3.56 4.83
CA GLY A 144 -1.24 -2.11 4.84
C GLY A 144 -1.28 -1.54 6.24
N ALA A 145 -1.00 -0.26 6.35
CA ALA A 145 -1.05 0.48 7.60
C ALA A 145 -1.63 1.88 7.37
N ALA A 146 -2.80 2.09 7.94
CA ALA A 146 -3.52 3.36 7.95
C ALA A 146 -4.25 3.53 9.29
N SER A 147 -4.74 4.74 9.61
CA SER A 147 -5.48 4.98 10.85
C SER A 147 -6.78 4.19 10.93
N ILE A 148 -7.37 3.88 9.78
CA ILE A 148 -8.63 3.12 9.69
C ILE A 148 -8.43 1.61 9.84
N GLN A 149 -7.27 1.09 9.47
CA GLN A 149 -6.96 -0.33 9.51
C GLN A 149 -5.46 -0.58 9.44
N ILE A 150 -5.00 -1.61 10.15
CA ILE A 150 -3.64 -2.16 10.04
C ILE A 150 -3.77 -3.65 9.78
N VAL A 151 -3.19 -4.11 8.68
CA VAL A 151 -3.04 -5.53 8.34
C VAL A 151 -1.54 -5.79 8.14
N ASP A 152 -0.92 -6.38 9.15
CA ASP A 152 0.52 -6.49 9.24
C ASP A 152 0.95 -7.81 9.87
N ASP A 153 1.82 -8.55 9.19
CA ASP A 153 2.40 -9.81 9.62
C ASP A 153 3.91 -9.90 9.31
N ASP A 154 4.59 -8.76 9.19
CA ASP A 154 6.01 -8.63 8.78
C ASP A 154 6.29 -8.95 7.30
N THR A 155 5.26 -9.20 6.48
CA THR A 155 5.49 -9.46 5.06
C THR A 155 5.69 -8.14 4.31
N ILE A 156 6.85 -8.00 3.69
CA ILE A 156 7.29 -6.80 2.97
C ILE A 156 7.32 -7.12 1.48
N ALA A 157 6.74 -6.23 0.67
CA ALA A 157 6.74 -6.34 -0.78
C ALA A 157 7.67 -5.28 -1.41
N PRO A 158 8.71 -5.67 -2.16
CA PRO A 158 9.57 -4.72 -2.88
C PRO A 158 8.80 -3.78 -3.81
N THR A 159 7.70 -4.26 -4.39
CA THR A 159 6.82 -3.48 -5.25
C THR A 159 6.17 -2.28 -4.53
N ALA A 160 6.00 -2.33 -3.21
CA ALA A 160 5.48 -1.21 -2.45
C ALA A 160 6.43 0.01 -2.48
N ALA A 161 7.74 -0.24 -2.32
CA ALA A 161 8.76 0.80 -2.47
C ALA A 161 8.94 1.17 -3.96
N GLY A 162 8.99 0.18 -4.86
CA GLY A 162 9.16 0.40 -6.30
C GLY A 162 8.05 1.25 -6.91
N GLY A 163 6.78 0.94 -6.61
CA GLY A 163 5.62 1.71 -7.06
C GLY A 163 5.52 3.11 -6.43
N SER A 164 6.20 3.33 -5.31
CA SER A 164 6.29 4.63 -4.64
C SER A 164 7.45 5.50 -5.14
N PHE A 165 8.29 5.02 -6.04
CA PHE A 165 9.50 5.72 -6.48
C PHE A 165 9.21 7.14 -7.01
N GLN A 166 8.11 7.31 -7.73
CA GLN A 166 7.70 8.62 -8.23
C GLN A 166 7.34 9.62 -7.12
N PHE A 167 6.89 9.15 -5.94
CA PHE A 167 6.45 9.99 -4.82
C PHE A 167 7.56 10.26 -3.82
N THR A 168 8.43 9.28 -3.60
CA THR A 168 9.48 9.28 -2.58
C THR A 168 10.77 8.65 -3.14
N PRO A 169 11.40 9.27 -4.17
CA PRO A 169 12.50 8.64 -4.89
C PRO A 169 13.68 8.26 -3.98
N GLN A 170 14.03 9.11 -3.03
CA GLN A 170 15.18 8.88 -2.13
C GLN A 170 14.92 7.70 -1.18
N GLU A 171 13.75 7.67 -0.53
CA GLU A 171 13.36 6.60 0.39
C GLU A 171 13.14 5.28 -0.34
N SER A 172 12.55 5.33 -1.52
CA SER A 172 12.28 4.15 -2.36
C SER A 172 13.58 3.55 -2.90
N GLU A 173 14.49 4.38 -3.41
CA GLU A 173 15.82 3.95 -3.87
C GLU A 173 16.60 3.29 -2.73
N ALA A 174 16.68 3.95 -1.59
CA ALA A 174 17.37 3.42 -0.42
C ALA A 174 16.79 2.09 0.05
N CYS A 175 15.46 1.93 -0.03
CA CYS A 175 14.78 0.69 0.33
C CYS A 175 15.11 -0.44 -0.66
N LEU A 176 14.94 -0.22 -1.95
CA LEU A 176 15.23 -1.23 -2.98
C LEU A 176 16.71 -1.61 -2.98
N LYS A 177 17.61 -0.62 -2.84
CA LYS A 177 19.05 -0.89 -2.75
C LYS A 177 19.39 -1.74 -1.52
N TYR A 178 18.83 -1.42 -0.35
CA TYR A 178 19.05 -2.20 0.87
C TYR A 178 18.56 -3.64 0.70
N MET A 179 17.37 -3.85 0.16
CA MET A 179 16.83 -5.18 -0.12
C MET A 179 17.71 -5.95 -1.11
N TRP A 180 18.20 -5.28 -2.16
CA TRP A 180 19.12 -5.85 -3.13
C TRP A 180 20.44 -6.28 -2.49
N GLU A 181 21.08 -5.42 -1.72
CA GLU A 181 22.38 -5.69 -1.11
C GLU A 181 22.31 -6.74 0.01
N THR A 182 21.16 -6.82 0.73
CA THR A 182 21.02 -7.68 1.90
C THR A 182 20.43 -9.04 1.58
N HIS A 183 19.54 -9.13 0.58
CA HIS A 183 18.73 -10.32 0.33
C HIS A 183 18.83 -10.84 -1.10
N PHE A 184 19.82 -10.45 -1.88
CA PHE A 184 19.96 -10.73 -3.31
C PHE A 184 19.70 -12.21 -3.63
N ASP A 185 20.46 -13.11 -2.99
CA ASP A 185 20.44 -14.55 -3.30
C ASP A 185 19.08 -15.23 -3.06
N ARG A 186 18.21 -14.61 -2.29
CA ARG A 186 16.91 -15.17 -1.91
C ARG A 186 15.73 -14.40 -2.49
N LEU A 187 15.85 -13.08 -2.58
CA LEU A 187 14.77 -12.17 -2.97
C LEU A 187 14.80 -11.84 -4.47
N VAL A 188 15.92 -12.03 -5.16
CA VAL A 188 16.05 -11.68 -6.58
C VAL A 188 16.10 -12.96 -7.43
N GLY A 189 15.25 -13.00 -8.44
CA GLY A 189 15.18 -14.10 -9.41
C GLY A 189 15.48 -13.63 -10.82
N GLU A 190 15.23 -14.50 -11.78
CA GLU A 190 15.44 -14.24 -13.22
C GLU A 190 14.72 -12.97 -13.71
N TYR A 191 13.55 -12.68 -13.16
CA TYR A 191 12.69 -11.55 -13.56
C TYR A 191 12.78 -10.33 -12.63
N GLY A 192 13.76 -10.28 -11.72
CA GLY A 192 13.93 -9.23 -10.74
C GLY A 192 13.50 -9.64 -9.33
N PHE A 193 13.02 -8.68 -8.53
CA PHE A 193 12.54 -8.98 -7.19
C PHE A 193 11.36 -9.94 -7.21
N LYS A 194 11.37 -10.91 -6.29
CA LYS A 194 10.18 -11.70 -5.96
C LYS A 194 9.10 -10.80 -5.35
N ASP A 195 7.87 -11.31 -5.28
CA ASP A 195 6.70 -10.55 -4.83
C ASP A 195 6.86 -10.03 -3.41
N ALA A 196 7.25 -10.88 -2.47
CA ALA A 196 7.37 -10.51 -1.07
C ALA A 196 8.35 -11.40 -0.29
N PHE A 197 8.64 -11.00 0.95
CA PHE A 197 9.41 -11.80 1.92
C PHE A 197 8.98 -11.50 3.35
N ASN A 198 9.30 -12.41 4.28
CA ASN A 198 8.97 -12.29 5.70
C ASN A 198 10.09 -12.86 6.56
N LEU A 199 10.76 -12.02 7.36
CA LEU A 199 11.89 -12.43 8.19
C LEU A 199 11.49 -12.98 9.57
N THR A 200 10.27 -12.73 10.00
CA THR A 200 9.74 -13.24 11.27
C THR A 200 9.16 -14.64 11.11
N PHE A 201 8.52 -14.95 9.98
CA PHE A 201 8.01 -16.29 9.72
C PHE A 201 9.17 -17.27 9.54
N ARG A 202 9.24 -18.28 10.40
CA ARG A 202 10.26 -19.31 10.40
C ARG A 202 9.65 -20.67 10.67
N ASP A 203 10.01 -21.62 9.84
CA ASP A 203 9.67 -23.02 9.99
C ASP A 203 10.86 -23.92 9.61
N LYS A 204 10.63 -25.22 9.51
CA LYS A 204 11.71 -26.17 9.14
C LYS A 204 12.25 -25.97 7.72
N THR A 205 11.42 -25.47 6.82
CA THR A 205 11.79 -25.18 5.42
C THR A 205 12.34 -23.77 5.23
N ASN A 206 11.98 -22.85 6.12
CA ASN A 206 12.35 -21.43 6.06
C ASN A 206 13.01 -21.00 7.39
N PRO A 207 14.21 -21.54 7.76
CA PRO A 207 14.83 -21.27 9.07
C PRO A 207 15.25 -19.82 9.24
N ASP A 208 15.51 -19.10 8.16
CA ASP A 208 15.97 -17.71 8.14
C ASP A 208 14.95 -16.72 7.56
N GLY A 209 13.67 -17.10 7.54
CA GLY A 209 12.58 -16.35 6.95
C GLY A 209 12.12 -16.87 5.61
N TRP A 210 10.91 -16.50 5.20
CA TRP A 210 10.29 -16.85 3.92
C TRP A 210 10.61 -15.78 2.86
N PHE A 211 10.83 -16.23 1.57
CA PHE A 211 11.15 -15.38 0.42
C PHE A 211 10.46 -15.85 -0.86
#